data_5685d9d8b8f2fbd7dd3238b15b3d6e19
#
_entry.id   5685d9d8b8f2fbd7dd3238b15b3d6e19
#
_cell.length_a   1.000
_cell.length_b   1.000
_cell.length_c   1.000
_cell.angle_alpha   90.00
_cell.angle_beta   90.00
_cell.angle_gamma   90.00
#
_symmetry.space_group_name_H-M   'P 1'
#
loop_
_entity.id
_entity.type
_entity.pdbx_description
1 polymer ?
#
loop_
_entity_poly.entity_id
_entity_poly.type
_entity_poly.pdbx_seq_one_letter_code
_entity_poly.pdbx_strand_id
1 'polypeptide(L)'
;MSDSSKAVHVIIAFLNIDSTDALKSYTTEKVSHCVKKFAHHDTEAHVVLKVEKTRQIAELSMHLSGHDFFVKEESEDLYASINMLTDSLTNQLRKHKEKVTSHH
;
A
#
# COMPACT_ATOMS: atom_id res chain seq x y z
N MET A 1 22.43 -14.19 -4.87
CA MET A 1 22.09 -14.07 -4.64
C MET A 1 21.27 -13.97 -4.44
N SER A 2 20.84 -13.75 -4.32
CA SER A 2 20.15 -13.52 -4.15
C SER A 2 19.25 -13.47 -3.94
N ASP A 3 18.89 -13.47 -3.78
CA ASP A 3 18.08 -13.34 -3.43
C ASP A 3 17.18 -12.91 -3.24
N SER A 4 17.19 -13.30 -3.14
CA SER A 4 16.29 -12.65 -2.48
C SER A 4 15.45 -11.68 -3.10
N SER A 5 15.14 -11.78 -4.09
CA SER A 5 14.50 -10.78 -4.73
C SER A 5 13.06 -10.95 -4.72
N LYS A 6 12.48 -10.54 -3.64
CA LYS A 6 11.06 -10.39 -3.53
C LYS A 6 10.68 -9.13 -4.29
N ALA A 7 9.77 -9.23 -5.20
CA ALA A 7 9.29 -8.09 -5.95
C ALA A 7 7.94 -7.65 -5.40
N VAL A 8 7.76 -6.36 -5.25
CA VAL A 8 6.46 -5.80 -4.90
C VAL A 8 5.96 -5.07 -6.14
N HIS A 9 4.85 -5.56 -6.68
CA HIS A 9 4.22 -4.95 -7.84
C HIS A 9 3.08 -4.08 -7.37
N VAL A 10 3.15 -2.79 -7.67
CA VAL A 10 2.12 -1.84 -7.27
C VAL A 10 1.32 -1.48 -8.51
N ILE A 11 0.05 -1.82 -8.50
CA ILE A 11 -0.86 -1.56 -9.60
C ILE A 11 -1.78 -0.44 -9.18
N ILE A 12 -1.77 0.66 -9.92
CA ILE A 12 -2.48 1.88 -9.52
C ILE A 12 -3.57 2.22 -10.51
N ALA A 13 -4.78 2.45 -10.02
CA ALA A 13 -5.89 2.94 -10.81
C ALA A 13 -6.21 4.37 -10.36
N PHE A 14 -6.54 5.22 -11.33
CA PHE A 14 -6.90 6.62 -11.08
C PHE A 14 -8.37 6.81 -11.45
N LEU A 15 -9.17 7.35 -10.52
CA LEU A 15 -10.58 7.61 -10.74
C LEU A 15 -10.89 9.07 -10.48
N ASN A 16 -11.47 9.75 -11.46
CA ASN A 16 -11.83 11.16 -11.37
C ASN A 16 -10.64 12.07 -11.10
N ILE A 17 -9.47 11.65 -11.56
CA ILE A 17 -8.25 12.42 -11.43
C ILE A 17 -7.30 11.94 -12.52
N ASP A 18 -6.53 12.84 -13.06
CA ASP A 18 -5.55 12.49 -14.09
C ASP A 18 -4.37 11.75 -13.47
N SER A 19 -3.92 10.74 -14.18
CA SER A 19 -2.72 10.06 -13.73
C SER A 19 -1.51 10.93 -14.10
N THR A 20 -0.55 11.00 -13.19
CA THR A 20 0.70 11.69 -13.43
C THR A 20 1.85 10.77 -13.06
N ASP A 21 2.99 10.99 -13.72
CA ASP A 21 4.18 10.18 -13.41
C ASP A 21 4.63 10.42 -11.98
N ALA A 22 4.49 11.65 -11.49
CA ALA A 22 4.87 11.98 -10.13
C ALA A 22 4.05 11.17 -9.11
N LEU A 23 2.73 11.10 -9.29
CA LEU A 23 1.87 10.32 -8.39
C LEU A 23 2.17 8.83 -8.49
N LYS A 24 2.39 8.33 -9.70
CA LYS A 24 2.71 6.92 -9.88
C LYS A 24 4.01 6.57 -9.17
N SER A 25 5.06 7.37 -9.36
CA SER A 25 6.35 7.11 -8.74
C SER A 25 6.27 7.22 -7.24
N TYR A 26 5.62 8.25 -6.74
CA TYR A 26 5.49 8.46 -5.30
C TYR A 26 4.77 7.29 -4.65
N THR A 27 3.62 6.90 -5.21
CA THR A 27 2.81 5.82 -4.68
C THR A 27 3.57 4.49 -4.73
N THR A 28 4.19 4.21 -5.87
CA THR A 28 4.92 2.96 -6.04
C THR A 28 6.05 2.85 -5.03
N GLU A 29 6.82 3.92 -4.85
CA GLU A 29 7.94 3.90 -3.91
C GLU A 29 7.48 3.75 -2.46
N LYS A 30 6.46 4.49 -2.08
CA LYS A 30 5.97 4.45 -0.70
C LYS A 30 5.40 3.07 -0.36
N VAL A 31 4.57 2.53 -1.25
CA VAL A 31 3.94 1.24 -1.01
C VAL A 31 4.96 0.11 -1.06
N SER A 32 5.84 0.13 -2.06
CA SER A 32 6.88 -0.91 -2.18
C SER A 32 7.77 -0.94 -0.95
N HIS A 33 8.20 0.24 -0.50
CA HIS A 33 9.08 0.33 0.66
C HIS A 33 8.41 -0.24 1.91
N CYS A 34 7.13 0.07 2.08
CA CYS A 34 6.34 -0.41 3.20
C CYS A 34 6.19 -1.94 3.16
N VAL A 35 5.78 -2.47 2.00
CA VAL A 35 5.44 -3.89 1.88
C VAL A 35 6.68 -4.78 1.90
N LYS A 36 7.79 -4.31 1.33
CA LYS A 36 9.01 -5.12 1.27
C LYS A 36 9.51 -5.55 2.63
N LYS A 37 9.26 -4.78 3.65
CA LYS A 37 9.70 -5.12 5.01
C LYS A 37 8.99 -6.35 5.55
N PHE A 38 7.84 -6.69 5.01
CA PHE A 38 7.01 -7.77 5.54
C PHE A 38 6.81 -8.92 4.56
N ALA A 39 7.08 -8.70 3.28
CA ALA A 39 6.84 -9.72 2.26
C ALA A 39 7.96 -10.74 2.24
N HIS A 40 7.59 -12.02 2.09
CA HIS A 40 8.54 -13.11 1.95
C HIS A 40 8.53 -13.67 0.53
N HIS A 41 7.56 -13.28 -0.25
CA HIS A 41 7.38 -13.72 -1.64
C HIS A 41 6.98 -12.53 -2.48
N ASP A 42 6.95 -12.70 -3.78
CA ASP A 42 6.46 -11.66 -4.68
C ASP A 42 5.03 -11.32 -4.27
N THR A 43 4.74 -10.04 -4.20
CA THR A 43 3.48 -9.54 -3.69
C THR A 43 2.92 -8.48 -4.63
N GLU A 44 1.62 -8.47 -4.79
CA GLU A 44 0.92 -7.51 -5.63
C GLU A 44 0.04 -6.64 -4.75
N ALA A 45 0.21 -5.32 -4.85
CA ALA A 45 -0.61 -4.37 -4.11
C ALA A 45 -1.42 -3.56 -5.11
N HIS A 46 -2.71 -3.50 -4.89
CA HIS A 46 -3.63 -2.76 -5.75
C HIS A 46 -4.02 -1.47 -5.06
N VAL A 47 -3.75 -0.35 -5.69
CA VAL A 47 -4.02 0.97 -5.13
C VAL A 47 -5.01 1.70 -6.03
N VAL A 48 -5.99 2.33 -5.41
CA VAL A 48 -6.91 3.21 -6.14
C VAL A 48 -6.75 4.62 -5.56
N LEU A 49 -6.48 5.56 -6.45
CA LEU A 49 -6.37 6.97 -6.09
C LEU A 49 -7.54 7.67 -6.76
N LYS A 50 -8.37 8.33 -5.96
CA LYS A 50 -9.57 8.95 -6.50
C LYS A 50 -9.93 10.25 -5.80
N VAL A 51 -10.71 11.06 -6.49
CA VAL A 51 -11.22 12.30 -5.95
C VAL A 51 -12.73 12.24 -5.97
N GLU A 52 -13.35 12.47 -4.81
CA GLU A 52 -14.81 12.57 -4.69
C GLU A 52 -15.11 13.89 -4.03
N LYS A 53 -15.70 14.81 -4.81
CA LYS A 53 -15.96 16.18 -4.34
C LYS A 53 -14.62 16.82 -3.95
N THR A 54 -14.45 17.14 -2.68
CA THR A 54 -13.20 17.74 -2.20
C THR A 54 -12.28 16.73 -1.54
N ARG A 55 -12.68 15.47 -1.49
CA ARG A 55 -11.89 14.46 -0.80
C ARG A 55 -10.92 13.76 -1.74
N GLN A 56 -9.70 13.64 -1.28
CA GLN A 56 -8.63 12.96 -2.00
C GLN A 56 -8.44 11.61 -1.31
N ILE A 57 -8.79 10.54 -2.01
CA ILE A 57 -8.90 9.20 -1.38
C ILE A 57 -7.85 8.26 -1.93
N ALA A 58 -7.21 7.52 -1.04
CA ALA A 58 -6.27 6.45 -1.40
C ALA A 58 -6.76 5.15 -0.77
N GLU A 59 -6.88 4.10 -1.59
CA GLU A 59 -7.29 2.78 -1.13
C GLU A 59 -6.24 1.77 -1.57
N LEU A 60 -6.01 0.77 -0.72
CA LEU A 60 -5.08 -0.30 -1.06
C LEU A 60 -5.67 -1.63 -0.63
N SER A 61 -5.56 -2.62 -1.51
CA SER A 61 -5.90 -3.99 -1.16
C SER A 61 -4.74 -4.89 -1.56
N MET A 62 -4.45 -5.89 -0.74
CA MET A 62 -3.44 -6.87 -1.08
C MET A 62 -3.60 -8.11 -0.22
N HIS A 63 -3.00 -9.20 -0.68
CA HIS A 63 -2.98 -10.46 0.04
C HIS A 63 -1.54 -10.75 0.42
N LEU A 64 -1.30 -11.03 1.70
CA LEU A 64 0.04 -11.30 2.19
C LEU A 64 -0.03 -12.29 3.34
N SER A 65 0.79 -13.33 3.28
CA SER A 65 0.91 -14.33 4.35
C SER A 65 -0.45 -14.90 4.78
N GLY A 66 -1.29 -15.21 3.78
CA GLY A 66 -2.58 -15.83 4.02
C GLY A 66 -3.64 -14.89 4.55
N HIS A 67 -3.41 -13.59 4.49
CA HIS A 67 -4.34 -12.59 5.02
C HIS A 67 -4.60 -11.51 3.98
N ASP A 68 -5.85 -11.07 3.89
CA ASP A 68 -6.24 -9.98 3.02
C ASP A 68 -6.22 -8.68 3.79
N PHE A 69 -5.51 -7.69 3.24
CA PHE A 69 -5.42 -6.36 3.83
C PHE A 69 -6.20 -5.37 2.98
N PHE A 70 -6.92 -4.51 3.63
CA PHE A 70 -7.57 -3.39 2.97
C PHE A 70 -7.42 -2.15 3.82
N VAL A 71 -6.96 -1.06 3.20
CA VAL A 71 -6.74 0.21 3.88
C VAL A 71 -7.34 1.31 3.03
N LYS A 72 -7.96 2.27 3.67
CA LYS A 72 -8.52 3.43 2.98
C LYS A 72 -8.27 4.66 3.82
N GLU A 73 -7.74 5.71 3.21
CA GLU A 73 -7.50 6.98 3.88
C GLU A 73 -7.93 8.12 2.97
N GLU A 74 -8.36 9.21 3.57
CA GLU A 74 -8.77 10.38 2.80
C GLU A 74 -8.37 11.65 3.51
N SER A 75 -8.12 12.68 2.71
CA SER A 75 -7.71 13.98 3.22
C SER A 75 -7.97 15.02 2.14
N GLU A 76 -7.46 16.22 2.33
CA GLU A 76 -7.60 17.27 1.34
C GLU A 76 -6.46 17.26 0.31
N ASP A 77 -5.48 16.39 0.48
CA ASP A 77 -4.32 16.31 -0.39
C ASP A 77 -3.98 14.84 -0.63
N LEU A 78 -3.85 14.47 -1.90
CA LEU A 78 -3.64 13.08 -2.26
C LEU A 78 -2.32 12.52 -1.73
N TYR A 79 -1.26 13.34 -1.74
CA TYR A 79 0.02 12.89 -1.18
C TYR A 79 -0.10 12.60 0.32
N ALA A 80 -0.85 13.44 1.02
CA ALA A 80 -1.11 13.20 2.44
C ALA A 80 -1.90 11.91 2.63
N SER A 81 -2.89 11.67 1.77
CA SER A 81 -3.70 10.44 1.86
C SER A 81 -2.83 9.21 1.62
N ILE A 82 -1.89 9.27 0.68
CA ILE A 82 -0.97 8.17 0.42
C ILE A 82 -0.06 7.92 1.62
N ASN A 83 0.44 8.98 2.26
CA ASN A 83 1.27 8.82 3.46
C ASN A 83 0.47 8.19 4.59
N MET A 84 -0.76 8.62 4.79
CA MET A 84 -1.64 8.04 5.80
C MET A 84 -1.92 6.58 5.48
N LEU A 85 -2.10 6.28 4.21
CA LEU A 85 -2.36 4.91 3.74
C LEU A 85 -1.20 3.98 4.12
N THR A 86 0.03 4.38 3.83
CA THR A 86 1.18 3.53 4.13
C THR A 86 1.44 3.42 5.62
N ASP A 87 1.15 4.47 6.39
CA ASP A 87 1.27 4.39 7.85
C ASP A 87 0.26 3.40 8.42
N SER A 88 -1.00 3.46 7.96
CA SER A 88 -2.03 2.52 8.40
C SER A 88 -1.69 1.10 7.98
N LEU A 89 -1.20 0.93 6.76
CA LEU A 89 -0.82 -0.39 6.27
C LEU A 89 0.32 -0.96 7.10
N THR A 90 1.33 -0.14 7.40
CA THR A 90 2.46 -0.57 8.22
C THR A 90 1.97 -1.07 9.58
N ASN A 91 1.04 -0.33 10.19
CA ASN A 91 0.50 -0.75 11.48
C ASN A 91 -0.23 -2.08 11.38
N GLN A 92 -1.02 -2.28 10.35
CA GLN A 92 -1.73 -3.55 10.16
C GLN A 92 -0.77 -4.70 9.90
N LEU A 93 0.25 -4.46 9.07
CA LEU A 93 1.23 -5.48 8.76
C LEU A 93 2.04 -5.87 10.00
N ARG A 94 2.40 -4.89 10.81
CA ARG A 94 3.14 -5.14 12.04
C ARG A 94 2.30 -5.95 13.02
N LYS A 95 1.04 -5.59 13.17
CA LYS A 95 0.15 -6.33 14.06
C LYS A 95 -0.05 -7.76 13.59
N HIS A 96 -0.20 -7.95 12.29
CA HIS A 96 -0.36 -9.28 11.73
C HIS A 96 0.90 -10.13 11.98
N LYS A 97 2.06 -9.55 11.78
CA LYS A 97 3.32 -10.23 12.03
C LYS A 97 3.45 -10.64 13.49
N GLU A 98 3.11 -9.74 14.41
CA GLU A 98 3.17 -10.02 15.84
C GLU A 98 2.21 -11.15 16.21
N LYS A 99 1.01 -11.14 15.63
CA LYS A 99 0.03 -12.17 15.90
C LYS A 99 0.53 -13.54 15.45
N VAL A 100 1.17 -13.57 14.27
CA VAL A 100 1.66 -14.83 13.70
C VAL A 100 2.86 -15.36 14.49
N THR A 101 3.71 -14.48 14.99
CA THR A 101 4.96 -14.86 15.62
C THR A 101 4.87 -14.97 17.14
N SER A 102 3.85 -14.41 17.76
CA SER A 102 3.80 -14.34 19.22
C SER A 102 3.07 -15.49 19.87
N HIS A 103 2.45 -16.36 19.11
CA HIS A 103 1.77 -17.48 19.72
C HIS A 103 2.76 -18.61 19.97
N HIS A 104 2.58 -19.32 20.99
CA HIS A 104 3.47 -20.41 21.33
C HIS A 104 2.70 -21.59 21.82
#